data_b44935a562e11222a0303dee9a502a7c
#
_entry.id   b44935a562e11222a0303dee9a502a7c
#
_cell.length_a   1.000
_cell.length_b   1.000
_cell.length_c   1.000
_cell.angle_alpha   90.00
_cell.angle_beta   90.00
_cell.angle_gamma   90.00
#
_symmetry.space_group_name_H-M   'P 1'
#
loop_
_entity.id
_entity.type
_entity.pdbx_description
1 polymer ?
#
loop_
_entity_poly.entity_id
_entity_poly.type
_entity_poly.pdbx_seq_one_letter_code
_entity_poly.pdbx_strand_id
1 'polypeptide(L)' 'DSIQYDVVTVEENDTLWDIAARRVDNTKDIRQVVYDIEQFNHITNPGQLEPGMKIKIPVDL' A
#
# COMPACT_ATOMS: atom_id res chain seq x y z
N ASP A 1 21.15 4.01 5.51
CA ASP A 1 20.02 3.53 6.25
C ASP A 1 18.87 3.21 5.33
N SER A 2 18.36 2.02 5.45
CA SER A 2 17.32 1.57 4.56
C SER A 2 15.96 1.61 5.25
N ILE A 3 14.95 1.94 4.47
CA ILE A 3 13.58 1.91 4.94
C ILE A 3 13.14 0.45 5.00
N GLN A 4 12.55 0.06 6.12
CA GLN A 4 12.02 -1.27 6.25
C GLN A 4 10.59 -1.31 5.74
N TYR A 5 10.25 -2.39 5.07
CA TYR A 5 8.93 -2.54 4.50
C TYR A 5 8.52 -4.00 4.47
N ASP A 6 7.21 -4.21 4.41
CA ASP A 6 6.65 -5.53 4.17
C ASP A 6 6.25 -5.65 2.71
N VAL A 7 6.25 -6.85 2.19
CA VAL A 7 5.78 -7.10 0.82
C VAL A 7 4.42 -7.76 0.91
N VAL A 8 3.45 -7.17 0.21
CA VAL A 8 2.09 -7.69 0.15
C VAL A 8 1.79 -8.09 -1.28
N THR A 9 1.23 -9.28 -1.48
CA THR A 9 0.80 -9.71 -2.80
C THR A 9 -0.64 -9.25 -3.03
N VAL A 10 -0.86 -8.56 -4.14
CA VAL A 10 -2.20 -8.11 -4.51
C VAL A 10 -3.03 -9.33 -4.93
N GLU A 11 -4.22 -9.44 -4.38
CA GLU A 11 -5.15 -10.50 -4.74
C GLU A 11 -6.22 -9.96 -5.66
N GLU A 12 -6.96 -10.87 -6.27
CA GLU A 12 -8.04 -10.49 -7.17
C GLU A 12 -9.01 -9.57 -6.45
N ASN A 13 -9.37 -8.48 -7.10
CA ASN A 13 -10.30 -7.47 -6.58
C ASN A 13 -9.74 -6.62 -5.42
N ASP A 14 -8.46 -6.76 -5.09
CA ASP A 14 -7.86 -5.89 -4.09
C ASP A 14 -7.63 -4.49 -4.64
N THR A 15 -7.81 -3.50 -3.77
CA THR A 15 -7.47 -2.11 -4.07
C THR A 15 -6.45 -1.63 -3.05
N LEU A 16 -5.81 -0.49 -3.33
CA LEU A 16 -4.90 0.11 -2.37
C LEU A 16 -5.61 0.46 -1.07
N TRP A 17 -6.88 0.86 -1.14
CA TRP A 17 -7.66 1.14 0.06
C TRP A 17 -7.81 -0.10 0.92
N ASP A 18 -8.08 -1.25 0.31
CA ASP A 18 -8.19 -2.50 1.04
C ASP A 18 -6.88 -2.86 1.71
N ILE A 19 -5.78 -2.72 0.96
CA ILE A 19 -4.45 -3.04 1.48
C ILE A 19 -4.10 -2.10 2.61
N ALA A 20 -4.33 -0.80 2.44
CA ALA A 20 -4.04 0.19 3.46
C ALA A 20 -4.90 -0.03 4.71
N ALA A 21 -6.17 -0.36 4.53
CA ALA A 21 -7.08 -0.56 5.66
C ALA A 21 -6.63 -1.70 6.57
N ARG A 22 -5.96 -2.69 6.01
CA ARG A 22 -5.44 -3.81 6.80
C ARG A 22 -4.20 -3.43 7.60
N ARG A 23 -3.57 -2.31 7.25
CA ARG A 23 -2.28 -1.92 7.81
C ARG A 23 -2.35 -0.75 8.77
N VAL A 24 -3.41 0.04 8.72
CA VAL A 24 -3.52 1.22 9.55
C VAL A 24 -4.41 0.96 10.73
N ASP A 25 -4.13 1.67 11.82
CA ASP A 25 -5.03 1.68 12.97
C ASP A 25 -5.94 2.90 12.86
N ASN A 26 -6.77 3.11 13.87
CA ASN A 26 -7.76 4.18 13.85
C ASN A 26 -7.16 5.58 14.01
N THR A 27 -5.87 5.67 14.30
CA THR A 27 -5.21 6.96 14.51
C THR A 27 -4.66 7.54 13.21
N LYS A 28 -4.66 6.79 12.14
CA LYS A 28 -4.09 7.22 10.87
C LYS A 28 -5.17 7.55 9.85
N ASP A 29 -4.88 8.57 9.03
CA ASP A 29 -5.75 8.90 7.91
C ASP A 29 -5.44 7.93 6.77
N ILE A 30 -6.41 7.09 6.43
CA ILE A 30 -6.20 6.08 5.41
C ILE A 30 -5.83 6.68 4.05
N ARG A 31 -6.35 7.87 3.75
CA ARG A 31 -6.01 8.52 2.47
C ARG A 31 -4.53 8.86 2.41
N GLN A 32 -3.98 9.31 3.53
CA GLN A 32 -2.55 9.61 3.59
C GLN A 32 -1.73 8.33 3.44
N VAL A 33 -2.18 7.25 4.06
CA VAL A 33 -1.49 5.97 3.97
C VAL A 33 -1.51 5.46 2.53
N VAL A 34 -2.66 5.54 1.87
CA VAL A 34 -2.77 5.15 0.45
C VAL A 34 -1.79 5.97 -0.40
N TYR A 35 -1.75 7.28 -0.17
CA TYR A 35 -0.84 8.15 -0.89
C TYR A 35 0.62 7.73 -0.68
N ASP A 36 0.98 7.47 0.58
CA ASP A 36 2.36 7.08 0.91
C ASP A 36 2.73 5.77 0.23
N ILE A 37 1.81 4.81 0.20
CA ILE A 37 2.05 3.54 -0.48
C ILE A 37 2.26 3.77 -1.98
N GLU A 38 1.42 4.60 -2.58
CA GLU A 38 1.55 4.92 -4.00
C GLU A 38 2.92 5.52 -4.30
N GLN A 39 3.34 6.48 -3.49
CA GLN A 39 4.63 7.14 -3.70
C GLN A 39 5.79 6.18 -3.50
N PHE A 40 5.71 5.35 -2.48
CA PHE A 40 6.78 4.40 -2.18
C PHE A 40 6.97 3.38 -3.29
N ASN A 41 5.88 3.01 -3.97
CA ASN A 41 5.89 2.00 -5.03
C ASN A 41 5.88 2.59 -6.43
N HIS A 42 5.94 3.91 -6.55
CA HIS A 42 5.90 4.60 -7.84
C HIS A 42 4.64 4.28 -8.63
N ILE A 43 3.52 4.16 -7.92
CA ILE A 43 2.24 3.91 -8.54
C ILE A 43 1.62 5.25 -8.90
N THR A 44 1.41 5.50 -10.19
CA THR A 44 0.81 6.76 -10.64
C THR A 44 -0.69 6.65 -10.85
N ASN A 45 -1.19 5.43 -10.94
CA ASN A 45 -2.61 5.19 -11.18
C ASN A 45 -3.06 3.98 -10.36
N PRO A 46 -3.94 4.18 -9.36
CA PRO A 46 -4.41 3.05 -8.54
C PRO A 46 -5.05 1.92 -9.34
N GLY A 47 -5.53 2.22 -10.54
CA GLY A 47 -6.09 1.19 -11.42
C GLY A 47 -5.06 0.26 -12.03
N GLN A 48 -3.77 0.52 -11.80
CA GLN A 48 -2.71 -0.34 -12.31
C GLN A 48 -2.50 -1.61 -11.50
N LEU A 49 -3.17 -1.74 -10.36
CA LEU A 49 -3.01 -2.94 -9.53
C LEU A 49 -3.56 -4.16 -10.24
N GLU A 50 -2.78 -5.22 -10.21
CA GLU A 50 -3.15 -6.50 -10.83
C GLU A 50 -2.90 -7.62 -9.85
N PRO A 51 -3.71 -8.69 -9.90
CA PRO A 51 -3.49 -9.86 -9.04
C PRO A 51 -2.07 -10.42 -9.25
N GLY A 52 -1.42 -10.77 -8.17
CA GLY A 52 -0.06 -11.29 -8.21
C GLY A 52 1.02 -10.23 -8.11
N MET A 53 0.65 -8.96 -8.22
CA MET A 53 1.58 -7.86 -8.11
C MET A 53 2.09 -7.75 -6.68
N LYS A 54 3.36 -7.38 -6.50
CA LYS A 54 3.95 -7.21 -5.18
C LYS A 54 4.01 -5.73 -4.84
N ILE A 55 3.48 -5.38 -3.68
CA ILE A 55 3.45 -4.00 -3.19
C ILE A 55 4.30 -3.92 -1.93
N LYS A 56 5.16 -2.92 -1.85
CA LYS A 56 5.99 -2.68 -0.67
C LYS A 56 5.26 -1.71 0.24
N ILE A 57 5.09 -2.09 1.50
CA ILE A 57 4.39 -1.27 2.50
C ILE A 57 5.39 -0.86 3.57
N PRO A 58 5.75 0.43 3.67
CA PRO A 58 6.66 0.87 4.73
C PRO A 58 6.08 0.55 6.09
N VAL A 59 6.93 0.06 7.02
CA VAL A 59 6.44 -0.33 8.34
C VAL A 59 6.18 0.86 9.25
N ASP A 60 6.71 2.02 8.92
CA ASP A 60 6.57 3.23 9.73
C ASP A 60 5.51 4.19 9.19
N LEU A 61 4.48 3.69 8.62
CA LEU A 61 3.39 4.55 8.13
C LEU A 61 2.62 5.20 9.26
#